data_5e1859fcbc879100f7da2890cbe353af
#
_entry.id   5e1859fcbc879100f7da2890cbe353af
#
_cell.length_a   1.000
_cell.length_b   1.000
_cell.length_c   1.000
_cell.angle_alpha   90.00
_cell.angle_beta   90.00
_cell.angle_gamma   90.00
#
_symmetry.space_group_name_H-M   'P 1'
#
loop_
_entity.id
_entity.type
_entity.pdbx_description
1 polymer ?
#
loop_
_entity_poly.entity_id
_entity_poly.type
_entity_poly.pdbx_seq_one_letter_code
_entity_poly.pdbx_strand_id
1 'polypeptide(L)'
;MILTVDIGNSNIVLGGVEGDSIALEARLRTDITKTSDEYCIDLKMILDVYNVAPSEIEGTIIASVVPQVLNSMQTAVKKLTGKESLVVGPGLKTGLNIKVENPSQTGADLVVGSVAALREHKPPLIIIDMGTATTMTVLDENGALIGGCICPGVKISMDALTDRPAQLPGLQLDQPKKAIGRNTIDCMRSGIMMGNACMLDGMVERMEAELGSKATVIATGGIAKFIVPMCKTPIIYDKDLLVKGLAALYRDNKRN
;
A
#
# COMPACT_ATOMS: atom_id res chain seq x y z
N MET A 1 19.66 10.47 -2.94
CA MET A 1 18.53 9.48 -2.86
C MET A 1 17.56 9.84 -1.75
N ILE A 2 16.24 9.78 -1.99
CA ILE A 2 15.20 9.84 -0.95
C ILE A 2 14.90 8.41 -0.49
N LEU A 3 14.97 8.15 0.81
CA LEU A 3 14.53 6.88 1.39
C LEU A 3 13.07 7.00 1.81
N THR A 4 12.19 6.21 1.21
CA THR A 4 10.77 6.12 1.57
C THR A 4 10.53 4.88 2.40
N VAL A 5 9.73 4.99 3.45
CA VAL A 5 9.39 3.88 4.34
C VAL A 5 7.89 3.86 4.54
N ASP A 6 7.25 2.79 4.11
CA ASP A 6 5.83 2.54 4.35
C ASP A 6 5.66 1.38 5.34
N ILE A 7 5.16 1.69 6.53
CA ILE A 7 5.02 0.72 7.64
C ILE A 7 3.57 0.25 7.70
N GLY A 8 3.31 -0.87 7.04
CA GLY A 8 2.04 -1.59 7.11
C GLY A 8 2.00 -2.61 8.25
N ASN A 9 0.82 -3.17 8.52
CA ASN A 9 0.62 -4.16 9.60
C ASN A 9 1.44 -5.44 9.43
N SER A 10 1.70 -5.89 8.21
CA SER A 10 2.43 -7.14 7.95
C SER A 10 3.83 -6.91 7.40
N ASN A 11 4.02 -5.87 6.62
CA ASN A 11 5.28 -5.58 5.95
C ASN A 11 5.61 -4.09 6.01
N ILE A 12 6.91 -3.81 6.03
CA ILE A 12 7.49 -2.49 5.82
C ILE A 12 8.06 -2.49 4.41
N VAL A 13 7.63 -1.57 3.57
CA VAL A 13 8.15 -1.37 2.22
C VAL A 13 9.16 -0.22 2.23
N LEU A 14 10.34 -0.48 1.72
CA LEU A 14 11.41 0.50 1.58
C LEU A 14 11.59 0.84 0.10
N GLY A 15 11.63 2.12 -0.22
CA GLY A 15 11.95 2.61 -1.55
C GLY A 15 13.10 3.60 -1.51
N GLY A 16 14.07 3.45 -2.41
CA GLY A 16 15.12 4.45 -2.65
C GLY A 16 14.84 5.16 -3.97
N VAL A 17 14.55 6.47 -3.93
CA VAL A 17 14.12 7.24 -5.10
C VAL A 17 15.17 8.27 -5.48
N GLU A 18 15.62 8.21 -6.74
CA GLU A 18 16.55 9.17 -7.34
C GLU A 18 15.91 9.83 -8.57
N GLY A 19 15.72 11.16 -8.52
CA GLY A 19 14.91 11.82 -9.54
C GLY A 19 13.54 11.12 -9.65
N ASP A 20 13.19 10.64 -10.82
CA ASP A 20 11.92 9.92 -11.04
C ASP A 20 12.08 8.39 -11.08
N SER A 21 13.28 7.90 -10.79
CA SER A 21 13.59 6.47 -10.81
C SER A 21 13.60 5.88 -9.40
N ILE A 22 13.13 4.64 -9.29
CA ILE A 22 13.22 3.83 -8.07
C ILE A 22 14.45 2.95 -8.21
N ALA A 23 15.52 3.30 -7.48
CA ALA A 23 16.80 2.58 -7.50
C ALA A 23 16.84 1.42 -6.50
N LEU A 24 16.00 1.46 -5.47
CA LEU A 24 15.91 0.45 -4.44
C LEU A 24 14.44 0.17 -4.12
N GLU A 25 14.07 -1.10 -4.07
CA GLU A 25 12.80 -1.57 -3.50
C GLU A 25 13.09 -2.80 -2.64
N ALA A 26 12.76 -2.72 -1.37
CA ALA A 26 12.94 -3.82 -0.43
C ALA A 26 11.75 -3.94 0.51
N ARG A 27 11.62 -5.11 1.13
CA ARG A 27 10.53 -5.39 2.04
C ARG A 27 11.03 -6.11 3.27
N LEU A 28 10.65 -5.59 4.44
CA LEU A 28 10.85 -6.21 5.73
C LEU A 28 9.53 -6.71 6.29
N ARG A 29 9.59 -7.68 7.18
CA ARG A 29 8.44 -8.04 8.01
C ARG A 29 8.26 -6.97 9.08
N THR A 30 7.01 -6.54 9.31
CA THR A 30 6.69 -5.69 10.45
C THR A 30 6.77 -6.51 11.73
N ASP A 31 7.59 -6.08 12.66
CA ASP A 31 7.77 -6.71 13.97
C ASP A 31 7.76 -5.66 15.06
N ILE A 32 6.69 -5.64 15.86
CA ILE A 32 6.48 -4.67 16.94
C ILE A 32 7.43 -4.87 18.13
N THR A 33 8.14 -6.01 18.18
CA THR A 33 9.09 -6.33 19.26
C THR A 33 10.51 -5.88 18.97
N LYS A 34 10.83 -5.54 17.69
CA LYS A 34 12.15 -5.06 17.30
C LYS A 34 12.48 -3.71 17.90
N THR A 35 13.68 -3.62 18.40
CA THR A 35 14.30 -2.38 18.86
C THR A 35 14.74 -1.50 17.68
N SER A 36 15.04 -0.23 17.97
CA SER A 36 15.60 0.68 16.95
C SER A 36 16.96 0.22 16.42
N ASP A 37 17.75 -0.52 17.21
CA ASP A 37 19.05 -1.03 16.78
C ASP A 37 18.88 -2.20 15.79
N GLU A 38 17.92 -3.09 16.02
CA GLU A 38 17.62 -4.17 15.10
C GLU A 38 17.11 -3.63 13.76
N TYR A 39 16.19 -2.66 13.77
CA TYR A 39 15.77 -1.99 12.53
C TYR A 39 16.91 -1.24 11.84
N CYS A 40 17.84 -0.63 12.60
CA CYS A 40 19.02 0.03 12.03
C CYS A 40 19.93 -0.97 11.30
N ILE A 41 20.12 -2.17 11.86
CA ILE A 41 20.88 -3.26 11.24
C ILE A 41 20.18 -3.73 9.96
N ASP A 42 18.86 -3.97 10.01
CA ASP A 42 18.09 -4.38 8.84
C ASP A 42 18.20 -3.36 7.70
N LEU A 43 18.02 -2.07 8.01
CA LEU A 43 18.13 -0.98 7.03
C LEU A 43 19.56 -0.94 6.44
N LYS A 44 20.59 -1.05 7.29
CA LYS A 44 21.98 -1.04 6.84
C LYS A 44 22.26 -2.21 5.89
N MET A 45 21.83 -3.42 6.24
CA MET A 45 21.99 -4.60 5.39
C MET A 45 21.29 -4.45 4.04
N ILE A 46 20.09 -3.88 4.01
CA ILE A 46 19.37 -3.60 2.76
C ILE A 46 20.16 -2.60 1.91
N LEU A 47 20.59 -1.48 2.48
CA LEU A 47 21.38 -0.50 1.74
C LEU A 47 22.66 -1.11 1.17
N ASP A 48 23.34 -1.97 1.95
CA ASP A 48 24.55 -2.67 1.48
C ASP A 48 24.28 -3.62 0.32
N VAL A 49 23.16 -4.35 0.34
CA VAL A 49 22.73 -5.23 -0.78
C VAL A 49 22.53 -4.44 -2.06
N TYR A 50 22.04 -3.21 -1.96
CA TYR A 50 21.82 -2.32 -3.11
C TYR A 50 23.03 -1.41 -3.41
N ASN A 51 24.16 -1.58 -2.69
CA ASN A 51 25.39 -0.77 -2.80
C ASN A 51 25.13 0.73 -2.57
N VAL A 52 24.24 1.07 -1.65
CA VAL A 52 23.92 2.44 -1.26
C VAL A 52 24.58 2.79 0.05
N ALA A 53 25.43 3.82 0.07
CA ALA A 53 26.00 4.31 1.31
C ALA A 53 24.96 5.16 2.08
N PRO A 54 24.89 5.05 3.44
CA PRO A 54 23.98 5.89 4.23
C PRO A 54 24.15 7.40 4.00
N SER A 55 25.35 7.84 3.65
CA SER A 55 25.64 9.24 3.31
C SER A 55 24.96 9.74 2.03
N GLU A 56 24.59 8.82 1.11
CA GLU A 56 23.89 9.12 -0.12
C GLU A 56 22.39 9.39 0.10
N ILE A 57 21.86 9.03 1.28
CA ILE A 57 20.49 9.32 1.65
C ILE A 57 20.37 10.83 1.96
N GLU A 58 19.69 11.58 1.10
CA GLU A 58 19.49 13.03 1.30
C GLU A 58 18.39 13.33 2.31
N GLY A 59 17.48 12.39 2.53
CA GLY A 59 16.42 12.47 3.51
C GLY A 59 15.48 11.29 3.47
N THR A 60 14.60 11.22 4.46
CA THR A 60 13.68 10.10 4.63
C THR A 60 12.28 10.60 4.93
N ILE A 61 11.29 9.87 4.41
CA ILE A 61 9.87 10.06 4.72
C ILE A 61 9.25 8.72 5.10
N ILE A 62 8.42 8.73 6.14
CA ILE A 62 7.79 7.53 6.71
C ILE A 62 6.28 7.72 6.71
N ALA A 63 5.54 6.78 6.12
CA ALA A 63 4.13 6.54 6.41
C ALA A 63 4.02 5.35 7.36
N SER A 64 3.07 5.40 8.29
CA SER A 64 2.87 4.28 9.22
C SER A 64 1.42 4.17 9.64
N VAL A 65 0.92 2.93 9.65
CA VAL A 65 -0.32 2.53 10.31
C VAL A 65 -0.05 1.69 11.56
N VAL A 66 1.23 1.61 12.00
CA VAL A 66 1.69 0.84 13.17
C VAL A 66 2.47 1.76 14.11
N PRO A 67 1.80 2.49 15.02
CA PRO A 67 2.46 3.46 15.91
C PRO A 67 3.60 2.89 16.73
N GLN A 68 3.52 1.62 17.13
CA GLN A 68 4.54 0.94 17.95
C GLN A 68 5.88 0.82 17.22
N VAL A 69 5.87 0.72 15.89
CA VAL A 69 7.09 0.60 15.06
C VAL A 69 7.65 1.96 14.65
N LEU A 70 6.78 2.97 14.55
CA LEU A 70 7.16 4.28 14.01
C LEU A 70 8.35 4.91 14.75
N ASN A 71 8.31 4.97 16.07
CA ASN A 71 9.39 5.56 16.87
C ASN A 71 10.70 4.80 16.74
N SER A 72 10.66 3.46 16.74
CA SER A 72 11.84 2.61 16.55
C SER A 72 12.44 2.84 15.16
N MET A 73 11.60 2.93 14.12
CA MET A 73 12.04 3.18 12.75
C MET A 73 12.64 4.58 12.57
N GLN A 74 12.01 5.63 13.11
CA GLN A 74 12.57 6.99 13.09
C GLN A 74 13.96 7.04 13.74
N THR A 75 14.09 6.40 14.93
CA THR A 75 15.37 6.32 15.64
C THR A 75 16.42 5.54 14.84
N ALA A 76 16.02 4.43 14.20
CA ALA A 76 16.90 3.63 13.35
C ALA A 76 17.41 4.44 12.15
N VAL A 77 16.53 5.12 11.44
CA VAL A 77 16.90 6.00 10.33
C VAL A 77 17.83 7.11 10.75
N LYS A 78 17.55 7.77 11.87
CA LYS A 78 18.41 8.84 12.41
C LYS A 78 19.79 8.32 12.76
N LYS A 79 19.90 7.15 13.42
CA LYS A 79 21.19 6.51 13.73
C LYS A 79 21.98 6.20 12.46
N LEU A 80 21.29 5.70 11.43
CA LEU A 80 21.93 5.25 10.20
C LEU A 80 22.38 6.41 9.31
N THR A 81 21.54 7.44 9.16
CA THR A 81 21.76 8.53 8.19
C THR A 81 22.19 9.85 8.81
N GLY A 82 22.08 9.99 10.14
CA GLY A 82 22.28 11.26 10.85
C GLY A 82 21.15 12.28 10.65
N LYS A 83 20.06 11.93 9.98
CA LYS A 83 18.99 12.85 9.58
C LYS A 83 17.64 12.48 10.20
N GLU A 84 16.84 13.51 10.49
CA GLU A 84 15.44 13.31 10.91
C GLU A 84 14.57 12.92 9.73
N SER A 85 13.56 12.07 9.99
CA SER A 85 12.59 11.67 9.00
C SER A 85 11.37 12.58 9.02
N LEU A 86 10.82 12.92 7.86
CA LEU A 86 9.45 13.40 7.76
C LEU A 86 8.49 12.26 8.06
N VAL A 87 7.37 12.55 8.71
CA VAL A 87 6.32 11.55 8.98
C VAL A 87 5.02 12.03 8.36
N VAL A 88 4.37 11.15 7.61
CA VAL A 88 3.04 11.43 7.04
C VAL A 88 2.01 11.42 8.16
N GLY A 89 1.40 12.57 8.38
CA GLY A 89 0.43 12.77 9.46
C GLY A 89 0.08 14.24 9.64
N PRO A 90 -0.60 14.58 10.75
CA PRO A 90 -0.96 15.96 11.06
C PRO A 90 0.26 16.90 11.00
N GLY A 91 0.13 17.99 10.25
CA GLY A 91 1.19 18.98 10.08
C GLY A 91 2.05 18.81 8.82
N LEU A 92 2.03 17.65 8.14
CA LEU A 92 2.67 17.52 6.83
C LEU A 92 1.75 18.11 5.75
N LYS A 93 2.29 18.93 4.89
CA LYS A 93 1.54 19.49 3.74
C LYS A 93 1.38 18.41 2.67
N THR A 94 0.18 17.92 2.48
CA THR A 94 -0.13 16.89 1.47
C THR A 94 -0.74 17.46 0.20
N GLY A 95 -1.35 18.63 0.27
CA GLY A 95 -2.16 19.20 -0.81
C GLY A 95 -3.48 18.45 -1.05
N LEU A 96 -3.73 17.37 -0.31
CA LEU A 96 -4.94 16.56 -0.43
C LEU A 96 -6.07 17.20 0.41
N ASN A 97 -7.22 17.42 -0.21
CA ASN A 97 -8.44 17.78 0.48
C ASN A 97 -9.10 16.51 1.01
N ILE A 98 -9.28 16.41 2.33
CA ILE A 98 -9.87 15.22 2.99
C ILE A 98 -11.24 15.61 3.53
N LYS A 99 -12.31 15.06 2.95
CA LYS A 99 -13.72 15.33 3.28
C LYS A 99 -14.41 14.15 3.97
N VAL A 100 -13.69 13.40 4.78
CA VAL A 100 -14.28 12.35 5.62
C VAL A 100 -14.69 12.91 6.97
N GLU A 101 -15.54 12.18 7.72
CA GLU A 101 -16.05 12.64 9.03
C GLU A 101 -14.92 12.97 10.02
N ASN A 102 -13.87 12.14 10.05
CA ASN A 102 -12.72 12.30 10.94
C ASN A 102 -11.40 12.30 10.15
N PRO A 103 -10.98 13.44 9.56
CA PRO A 103 -9.77 13.51 8.74
C PRO A 103 -8.49 13.09 9.46
N SER A 104 -8.40 13.30 10.78
CA SER A 104 -7.24 12.93 11.60
C SER A 104 -7.08 11.41 11.78
N GLN A 105 -8.11 10.63 11.49
CA GLN A 105 -8.09 9.17 11.54
C GLN A 105 -7.83 8.53 10.18
N THR A 106 -7.66 9.33 9.13
CA THR A 106 -7.32 8.80 7.79
C THR A 106 -5.93 8.17 7.83
N GLY A 107 -5.84 6.92 7.42
CA GLY A 107 -4.57 6.19 7.36
C GLY A 107 -3.54 6.91 6.47
N ALA A 108 -2.29 6.91 6.91
CA ALA A 108 -1.20 7.57 6.19
C ALA A 108 -1.02 6.97 4.78
N ASP A 109 -1.20 5.67 4.64
CA ASP A 109 -1.20 4.91 3.38
C ASP A 109 -2.26 5.42 2.39
N LEU A 110 -3.50 5.66 2.86
CA LEU A 110 -4.58 6.20 2.04
C LEU A 110 -4.26 7.61 1.54
N VAL A 111 -3.65 8.44 2.40
CA VAL A 111 -3.21 9.78 2.02
C VAL A 111 -2.10 9.72 0.97
N VAL A 112 -1.09 8.88 1.19
CA VAL A 112 0.05 8.70 0.27
C VAL A 112 -0.42 8.20 -1.09
N GLY A 113 -1.26 7.15 -1.11
CA GLY A 113 -1.83 6.60 -2.33
C GLY A 113 -2.67 7.61 -3.11
N SER A 114 -3.47 8.42 -2.39
CA SER A 114 -4.29 9.49 -2.99
C SER A 114 -3.44 10.57 -3.64
N VAL A 115 -2.39 11.04 -2.94
CA VAL A 115 -1.46 12.05 -3.47
C VAL A 115 -0.72 11.52 -4.71
N ALA A 116 -0.27 10.26 -4.68
CA ALA A 116 0.38 9.64 -5.83
C ALA A 116 -0.55 9.56 -7.03
N ALA A 117 -1.76 9.05 -6.83
CA ALA A 117 -2.74 8.87 -7.90
C ALA A 117 -3.14 10.20 -8.56
N LEU A 118 -3.35 11.26 -7.77
CA LEU A 118 -3.69 12.60 -8.28
C LEU A 118 -2.58 13.24 -9.13
N ARG A 119 -1.34 12.82 -8.97
CA ARG A 119 -0.22 13.33 -9.77
C ARG A 119 -0.16 12.74 -11.18
N GLU A 120 -0.63 11.50 -11.31
CA GLU A 120 -0.53 10.75 -12.56
C GLU A 120 -1.88 10.65 -13.29
N HIS A 121 -3.00 10.81 -12.56
CA HIS A 121 -4.34 10.57 -13.11
C HIS A 121 -5.32 11.69 -12.78
N LYS A 122 -6.29 11.89 -13.66
CA LYS A 122 -7.37 12.87 -13.45
C LYS A 122 -8.49 12.25 -12.63
N PRO A 123 -9.03 12.96 -11.61
CA PRO A 123 -10.18 12.52 -10.86
C PRO A 123 -11.48 12.53 -11.71
N PRO A 124 -12.54 11.78 -11.30
CA PRO A 124 -12.59 11.02 -10.05
C PRO A 124 -11.74 9.75 -10.10
N LEU A 125 -11.25 9.31 -8.92
CA LEU A 125 -10.36 8.15 -8.80
C LEU A 125 -10.88 7.15 -7.78
N ILE A 126 -10.65 5.87 -8.04
CA ILE A 126 -10.80 4.79 -7.05
C ILE A 126 -9.42 4.11 -6.92
N ILE A 127 -8.86 4.16 -5.72
CA ILE A 127 -7.53 3.60 -5.44
C ILE A 127 -7.72 2.35 -4.60
N ILE A 128 -7.25 1.22 -5.11
CA ILE A 128 -7.35 -0.09 -4.48
C ILE A 128 -5.97 -0.48 -3.95
N ASP A 129 -5.82 -0.64 -2.64
CA ASP A 129 -4.60 -1.24 -2.08
C ASP A 129 -4.91 -2.66 -1.59
N MET A 130 -4.22 -3.64 -2.19
CA MET A 130 -4.37 -5.06 -1.87
C MET A 130 -3.22 -5.54 -0.99
N GLY A 131 -3.24 -5.11 0.27
CA GLY A 131 -2.30 -5.49 1.33
C GLY A 131 -2.85 -6.55 2.27
N THR A 132 -2.63 -6.36 3.57
CA THR A 132 -3.20 -7.18 4.66
C THR A 132 -4.72 -7.10 4.65
N ALA A 133 -5.27 -5.92 4.54
CA ALA A 133 -6.65 -5.65 4.13
C ALA A 133 -6.66 -5.27 2.65
N THR A 134 -7.83 -5.31 2.01
CA THR A 134 -8.07 -4.65 0.72
C THR A 134 -8.82 -3.37 1.00
N THR A 135 -8.19 -2.22 0.78
CA THR A 135 -8.83 -0.91 0.91
C THR A 135 -9.20 -0.36 -0.47
N MET A 136 -10.32 0.34 -0.55
CA MET A 136 -10.72 1.08 -1.75
C MET A 136 -10.99 2.53 -1.32
N THR A 137 -10.19 3.45 -1.78
CA THR A 137 -10.26 4.89 -1.45
C THR A 137 -10.84 5.65 -2.64
N VAL A 138 -11.80 6.53 -2.38
CA VAL A 138 -12.52 7.28 -3.42
C VAL A 138 -12.17 8.76 -3.35
N LEU A 139 -11.78 9.31 -4.50
CA LEU A 139 -11.61 10.74 -4.69
C LEU A 139 -12.68 11.25 -5.65
N ASP A 140 -13.35 12.34 -5.25
CA ASP A 140 -14.39 12.99 -6.05
C ASP A 140 -13.80 13.69 -7.31
N GLU A 141 -14.65 14.27 -8.14
CA GLU A 141 -14.28 15.01 -9.36
C GLU A 141 -13.30 16.18 -9.11
N ASN A 142 -13.28 16.70 -7.89
CA ASN A 142 -12.37 17.78 -7.45
C ASN A 142 -11.07 17.24 -6.85
N GLY A 143 -10.87 15.92 -6.83
CA GLY A 143 -9.71 15.26 -6.22
C GLY A 143 -9.74 15.24 -4.69
N ALA A 144 -10.88 15.49 -4.06
CA ALA A 144 -11.02 15.38 -2.62
C ALA A 144 -11.26 13.92 -2.22
N LEU A 145 -10.56 13.44 -1.17
CA LEU A 145 -10.81 12.14 -0.56
C LEU A 145 -12.12 12.20 0.20
N ILE A 146 -13.13 11.46 -0.26
CA ILE A 146 -14.49 11.49 0.29
C ILE A 146 -14.86 10.25 1.10
N GLY A 147 -14.05 9.20 1.05
CA GLY A 147 -14.30 7.97 1.78
C GLY A 147 -13.75 6.74 1.08
N GLY A 148 -14.31 5.59 1.41
CA GLY A 148 -13.92 4.33 0.82
C GLY A 148 -14.49 3.13 1.55
N CYS A 149 -13.94 1.94 1.28
CA CYS A 149 -14.29 0.73 2.01
C CYS A 149 -13.03 -0.06 2.39
N ILE A 150 -13.18 -0.92 3.39
CA ILE A 150 -12.14 -1.85 3.85
C ILE A 150 -12.73 -3.25 3.82
N CYS A 151 -12.08 -4.14 3.07
CA CYS A 151 -12.46 -5.54 2.96
C CYS A 151 -11.37 -6.44 3.52
N PRO A 152 -11.68 -7.68 3.94
CA PRO A 152 -10.66 -8.65 4.29
C PRO A 152 -9.70 -8.85 3.10
N GLY A 153 -8.39 -8.82 3.36
CA GLY A 153 -7.39 -9.09 2.33
C GLY A 153 -7.44 -10.55 1.87
N VAL A 154 -6.94 -10.79 0.66
CA VAL A 154 -6.95 -12.12 0.02
C VAL A 154 -6.28 -13.17 0.92
N LYS A 155 -5.13 -12.82 1.54
CA LYS A 155 -4.42 -13.74 2.43
C LYS A 155 -5.21 -14.05 3.71
N ILE A 156 -5.79 -13.03 4.36
CA ILE A 156 -6.65 -13.22 5.54
C ILE A 156 -7.84 -14.12 5.19
N SER A 157 -8.49 -13.90 4.05
CA SER A 157 -9.61 -14.71 3.59
C SER A 157 -9.20 -16.17 3.34
N MET A 158 -8.00 -16.39 2.83
CA MET A 158 -7.43 -17.72 2.61
C MET A 158 -7.09 -18.41 3.94
N ASP A 159 -6.40 -17.71 4.84
CA ASP A 159 -6.01 -18.22 6.15
C ASP A 159 -7.27 -18.60 6.98
N ALA A 160 -8.31 -17.77 6.93
CA ALA A 160 -9.59 -18.07 7.61
C ALA A 160 -10.27 -19.36 7.14
N LEU A 161 -10.03 -19.80 5.90
CA LEU A 161 -10.53 -21.09 5.40
C LEU A 161 -9.62 -22.26 5.80
N THR A 162 -8.31 -22.02 5.99
CA THR A 162 -7.32 -23.09 6.21
C THR A 162 -7.01 -23.31 7.70
N ASP A 163 -7.11 -22.29 8.56
CA ASP A 163 -6.76 -22.36 9.98
C ASP A 163 -7.82 -23.03 10.88
N ARG A 164 -8.99 -23.38 10.32
CA ARG A 164 -9.97 -24.18 11.06
C ARG A 164 -9.70 -25.68 10.88
N PRO A 165 -10.02 -26.55 11.86
CA PRO A 165 -9.66 -27.98 11.89
C PRO A 165 -10.32 -28.86 10.82
N ALA A 166 -10.88 -28.31 9.76
CA ALA A 166 -11.24 -29.02 8.56
C ALA A 166 -9.99 -29.10 7.68
N GLN A 167 -9.37 -30.25 7.59
CA GLN A 167 -8.25 -30.71 6.74
C GLN A 167 -8.15 -30.04 5.34
N LEU A 168 -8.15 -28.70 5.28
CA LEU A 168 -8.05 -27.99 4.01
C LEU A 168 -6.56 -27.76 3.71
N PRO A 169 -6.05 -28.19 2.54
CA PRO A 169 -4.65 -28.03 2.19
C PRO A 169 -4.30 -26.57 1.97
N GLY A 170 -3.06 -26.17 2.30
CA GLY A 170 -2.53 -24.84 2.01
C GLY A 170 -2.64 -24.49 0.53
N LEU A 171 -3.14 -23.31 0.24
CA LEU A 171 -3.35 -22.78 -1.12
C LEU A 171 -2.19 -21.90 -1.55
N GLN A 172 -1.76 -22.04 -2.80
CA GLN A 172 -0.92 -21.05 -3.48
C GLN A 172 -1.81 -20.04 -4.20
N LEU A 173 -1.32 -18.77 -4.28
CA LEU A 173 -2.01 -17.67 -4.97
C LEU A 173 -1.83 -17.80 -6.49
N ASP A 174 -2.42 -18.85 -7.07
CA ASP A 174 -2.42 -19.07 -8.51
C ASP A 174 -3.78 -18.74 -9.12
N GLN A 175 -3.79 -18.30 -10.37
CA GLN A 175 -5.05 -18.04 -11.09
C GLN A 175 -5.83 -19.34 -11.29
N PRO A 176 -7.12 -19.38 -10.91
CA PRO A 176 -7.98 -20.52 -11.17
C PRO A 176 -8.26 -20.66 -12.67
N LYS A 177 -8.20 -21.89 -13.19
CA LYS A 177 -8.47 -22.16 -14.60
C LYS A 177 -9.94 -21.95 -14.98
N LYS A 178 -10.84 -22.16 -14.01
CA LYS A 178 -12.31 -22.09 -14.19
C LYS A 178 -12.96 -21.57 -12.90
N ALA A 179 -14.09 -20.88 -13.04
CA ALA A 179 -14.91 -20.47 -11.91
C ALA A 179 -15.52 -21.66 -11.16
N ILE A 180 -15.88 -22.74 -11.89
CA ILE A 180 -16.42 -23.96 -11.31
C ILE A 180 -15.27 -24.93 -11.03
N GLY A 181 -14.85 -25.01 -9.76
CA GLY A 181 -13.90 -26.02 -9.29
C GLY A 181 -14.52 -27.41 -9.26
N ARG A 182 -13.70 -28.47 -9.46
CA ARG A 182 -14.14 -29.86 -9.42
C ARG A 182 -13.56 -30.68 -8.26
N ASN A 183 -12.72 -30.06 -7.45
CA ASN A 183 -12.17 -30.58 -6.20
C ASN A 183 -12.05 -29.44 -5.20
N THR A 184 -11.82 -29.76 -3.93
CA THR A 184 -11.77 -28.77 -2.84
C THR A 184 -10.76 -27.65 -3.10
N ILE A 185 -9.55 -27.97 -3.57
CA ILE A 185 -8.49 -27.00 -3.86
C ILE A 185 -8.93 -26.02 -4.94
N ASP A 186 -9.48 -26.52 -6.05
CA ASP A 186 -9.94 -25.67 -7.16
C ASP A 186 -11.15 -24.82 -6.76
N CYS A 187 -12.07 -25.37 -5.93
CA CYS A 187 -13.19 -24.62 -5.39
C CYS A 187 -12.71 -23.47 -4.49
N MET A 188 -11.79 -23.73 -3.57
CA MET A 188 -11.22 -22.71 -2.68
C MET A 188 -10.46 -21.64 -3.48
N ARG A 189 -9.61 -22.07 -4.43
CA ARG A 189 -8.85 -21.16 -5.29
C ARG A 189 -9.79 -20.25 -6.10
N SER A 190 -10.81 -20.82 -6.71
CA SER A 190 -11.82 -20.06 -7.45
C SER A 190 -12.54 -19.06 -6.54
N GLY A 191 -13.02 -19.51 -5.38
CA GLY A 191 -13.72 -18.64 -4.42
C GLY A 191 -12.86 -17.51 -3.93
N ILE A 192 -11.60 -17.76 -3.57
CA ILE A 192 -10.68 -16.70 -3.11
C ILE A 192 -10.26 -15.76 -4.25
N MET A 193 -9.76 -16.30 -5.34
CA MET A 193 -9.15 -15.47 -6.38
C MET A 193 -10.20 -14.74 -7.24
N MET A 194 -11.13 -15.48 -7.84
CA MET A 194 -12.20 -14.87 -8.64
C MET A 194 -13.23 -14.15 -7.77
N GLY A 195 -13.49 -14.64 -6.55
CA GLY A 195 -14.36 -13.95 -5.60
C GLY A 195 -13.86 -12.55 -5.27
N ASN A 196 -12.55 -12.37 -5.04
CA ASN A 196 -11.97 -11.04 -4.85
C ASN A 196 -12.07 -10.18 -6.12
N ALA A 197 -11.80 -10.72 -7.32
CA ALA A 197 -11.98 -9.98 -8.56
C ALA A 197 -13.44 -9.50 -8.74
N CYS A 198 -14.42 -10.39 -8.51
CA CYS A 198 -15.83 -10.04 -8.55
C CYS A 198 -16.22 -9.00 -7.48
N MET A 199 -15.63 -9.07 -6.30
CA MET A 199 -15.83 -8.08 -5.24
C MET A 199 -15.32 -6.71 -5.69
N LEU A 200 -14.11 -6.63 -6.27
CA LEU A 200 -13.59 -5.38 -6.80
C LEU A 200 -14.49 -4.80 -7.89
N ASP A 201 -14.86 -5.62 -8.89
CA ASP A 201 -15.75 -5.19 -9.98
C ASP A 201 -17.07 -4.64 -9.43
N GLY A 202 -17.73 -5.38 -8.53
CA GLY A 202 -19.01 -4.98 -7.97
C GLY A 202 -18.92 -3.76 -7.05
N MET A 203 -17.81 -3.57 -6.33
CA MET A 203 -17.61 -2.38 -5.50
C MET A 203 -17.33 -1.15 -6.35
N VAL A 204 -16.49 -1.26 -7.38
CA VAL A 204 -16.25 -0.16 -8.33
C VAL A 204 -17.56 0.29 -8.98
N GLU A 205 -18.37 -0.64 -9.46
CA GLU A 205 -19.67 -0.31 -10.06
C GLU A 205 -20.56 0.50 -9.11
N ARG A 206 -20.62 0.12 -7.82
CA ARG A 206 -21.42 0.83 -6.82
C ARG A 206 -20.84 2.20 -6.49
N MET A 207 -19.52 2.30 -6.34
CA MET A 207 -18.85 3.58 -6.07
C MET A 207 -19.02 4.56 -7.23
N GLU A 208 -18.92 4.10 -8.47
CA GLU A 208 -19.20 4.92 -9.67
C GLU A 208 -20.65 5.38 -9.74
N ALA A 209 -21.59 4.52 -9.34
CA ALA A 209 -23.01 4.90 -9.27
C ALA A 209 -23.24 6.00 -8.22
N GLU A 210 -22.59 5.95 -7.07
CA GLU A 210 -22.65 7.00 -6.03
C GLU A 210 -21.95 8.29 -6.47
N LEU A 211 -20.82 8.18 -7.19
CA LEU A 211 -20.12 9.33 -7.78
C LEU A 211 -20.92 10.00 -8.92
N GLY A 212 -21.85 9.26 -9.55
CA GLY A 212 -22.58 9.71 -10.74
C GLY A 212 -21.74 9.78 -12.01
N SER A 213 -20.52 9.22 -11.99
CA SER A 213 -19.57 9.24 -13.10
C SER A 213 -18.60 8.06 -13.04
N LYS A 214 -17.99 7.76 -14.20
CA LYS A 214 -16.90 6.77 -14.28
C LYS A 214 -15.63 7.33 -13.61
N ALA A 215 -14.91 6.46 -12.91
CA ALA A 215 -13.66 6.78 -12.25
C ALA A 215 -12.46 6.08 -12.93
N THR A 216 -11.29 6.68 -12.86
CA THR A 216 -10.05 5.96 -13.13
C THR A 216 -9.73 5.06 -11.93
N VAL A 217 -9.60 3.77 -12.18
CA VAL A 217 -9.35 2.78 -11.11
C VAL A 217 -7.87 2.38 -11.13
N ILE A 218 -7.19 2.57 -10.01
CA ILE A 218 -5.77 2.24 -9.83
C ILE A 218 -5.67 1.19 -8.73
N ALA A 219 -4.86 0.15 -8.93
CA ALA A 219 -4.57 -0.84 -7.91
C ALA A 219 -3.09 -0.88 -7.57
N THR A 220 -2.79 -1.04 -6.29
CA THR A 220 -1.46 -1.28 -5.75
C THR A 220 -1.46 -2.46 -4.78
N GLY A 221 -0.31 -2.75 -4.20
CA GLY A 221 -0.15 -3.87 -3.29
C GLY A 221 0.34 -5.16 -3.97
N GLY A 222 1.02 -5.99 -3.21
CA GLY A 222 1.71 -7.16 -3.75
C GLY A 222 0.80 -8.26 -4.29
N ILE A 223 -0.48 -8.28 -3.87
CA ILE A 223 -1.48 -9.27 -4.29
C ILE A 223 -2.24 -8.80 -5.53
N ALA A 224 -2.32 -7.50 -5.77
CA ALA A 224 -3.08 -6.93 -6.89
C ALA A 224 -2.69 -7.52 -8.25
N LYS A 225 -1.40 -7.79 -8.48
CA LYS A 225 -0.89 -8.41 -9.71
C LYS A 225 -1.54 -9.75 -10.08
N PHE A 226 -2.07 -10.47 -9.08
CA PHE A 226 -2.74 -11.76 -9.30
C PHE A 226 -4.25 -11.61 -9.49
N ILE A 227 -4.87 -10.58 -8.92
CA ILE A 227 -6.32 -10.37 -8.93
C ILE A 227 -6.76 -9.48 -10.09
N VAL A 228 -6.06 -8.37 -10.33
CA VAL A 228 -6.38 -7.39 -11.37
C VAL A 228 -6.60 -8.02 -12.75
N PRO A 229 -5.77 -9.00 -13.22
CA PRO A 229 -6.00 -9.62 -14.52
C PRO A 229 -7.30 -10.42 -14.65
N MET A 230 -7.99 -10.70 -13.54
CA MET A 230 -9.28 -11.42 -13.52
C MET A 230 -10.48 -10.48 -13.41
N CYS A 231 -10.25 -9.19 -13.15
CA CYS A 231 -11.31 -8.18 -13.08
C CYS A 231 -11.85 -7.88 -14.48
N LYS A 232 -13.14 -7.53 -14.55
CA LYS A 232 -13.79 -7.01 -15.76
C LYS A 232 -13.57 -5.50 -15.90
N THR A 233 -13.49 -4.82 -14.79
CA THR A 233 -13.20 -3.39 -14.71
C THR A 233 -11.78 -3.12 -15.20
N PRO A 234 -11.56 -2.15 -16.09
CA PRO A 234 -10.21 -1.70 -16.43
C PRO A 234 -9.53 -1.11 -15.20
N ILE A 235 -8.48 -1.76 -14.71
CA ILE A 235 -7.73 -1.35 -13.52
C ILE A 235 -6.26 -1.16 -13.91
N ILE A 236 -5.71 0.00 -13.61
CA ILE A 236 -4.29 0.32 -13.79
C ILE A 236 -3.53 -0.25 -12.59
N TYR A 237 -2.63 -1.20 -12.82
CA TYR A 237 -1.79 -1.73 -11.74
C TYR A 237 -0.49 -0.93 -11.62
N ASP A 238 -0.30 -0.26 -10.49
CA ASP A 238 0.93 0.44 -10.13
C ASP A 238 1.49 -0.11 -8.82
N LYS A 239 2.51 -0.97 -8.92
CA LYS A 239 3.16 -1.59 -7.76
C LYS A 239 3.88 -0.58 -6.87
N ASP A 240 4.30 0.55 -7.44
CA ASP A 240 5.18 1.55 -6.83
C ASP A 240 4.42 2.78 -6.33
N LEU A 241 3.09 2.77 -6.36
CA LEU A 241 2.23 3.91 -6.06
C LEU A 241 2.60 4.60 -4.74
N LEU A 242 2.77 3.83 -3.67
CA LEU A 242 3.08 4.39 -2.34
C LEU A 242 4.50 4.94 -2.28
N VAL A 243 5.48 4.29 -2.90
CA VAL A 243 6.87 4.77 -2.96
C VAL A 243 6.93 6.12 -3.71
N LYS A 244 6.24 6.22 -4.84
CA LYS A 244 6.11 7.48 -5.61
C LYS A 244 5.44 8.58 -4.80
N GLY A 245 4.35 8.25 -4.12
CA GLY A 245 3.60 9.20 -3.28
C GLY A 245 4.44 9.74 -2.13
N LEU A 246 5.16 8.89 -1.43
CA LEU A 246 6.07 9.28 -0.36
C LEU A 246 7.18 10.20 -0.88
N ALA A 247 7.85 9.82 -1.97
CA ALA A 247 8.90 10.66 -2.55
C ALA A 247 8.38 12.03 -2.98
N ALA A 248 7.18 12.07 -3.52
CA ALA A 248 6.50 13.31 -3.90
C ALA A 248 6.23 14.20 -2.69
N LEU A 249 5.65 13.64 -1.63
CA LEU A 249 5.39 14.36 -0.37
C LEU A 249 6.68 14.87 0.26
N TYR A 250 7.76 14.09 0.23
CA TYR A 250 9.06 14.54 0.72
C TYR A 250 9.54 15.80 -0.02
N ARG A 251 9.49 15.78 -1.36
CA ARG A 251 9.94 16.92 -2.19
C ARG A 251 9.12 18.18 -1.94
N ASP A 252 7.80 18.05 -1.79
CA ASP A 252 6.92 19.18 -1.54
C ASP A 252 7.16 19.83 -0.18
N ASN A 253 7.54 19.04 0.83
CA ASN A 253 7.79 19.55 2.18
C ASN A 253 9.24 19.98 2.42
N LYS A 254 10.18 19.63 1.54
CA LYS A 254 11.58 20.10 1.62
C LYS A 254 11.81 21.43 0.92
N ARG A 255 10.97 21.80 -0.05
CA ARG A 255 11.08 23.04 -0.82
C ARG A 255 10.57 24.28 -0.07
N ASN A 256 10.06 24.11 1.14
CA ASN A 256 9.60 25.18 2.03
C ASN A 256 10.51 25.27 3.25
#